data_5d1da63bff0ec404ff224db92ad89044
#
_entry.id   5d1da63bff0ec404ff224db92ad89044
#
_cell.length_a   1.000
_cell.length_b   1.000
_cell.length_c   1.000
_cell.angle_alpha   90.00
_cell.angle_beta   90.00
_cell.angle_gamma   90.00
#
_symmetry.space_group_name_H-M   'P 1'
#
loop_
_entity.id
_entity.type
_entity.pdbx_description
1 polymer ?
#
loop_
_entity_poly.entity_id
_entity_poly.type
_entity_poly.pdbx_seq_one_letter_code
_entity_poly.pdbx_strand_id
1 'polypeptide(L)'
;MADPVYAATPFDHAKADIILRSSDNIDFRVFKLFLSLASPFFETLFEIPQPAEVDEEQEVKDGLVVVPVTEDSKTLDALLRFCYPCTLADDPSLEVLKDAVDVLEAARKYSLDTIEKKACQAIANPKILEAEPLRCFVIAHRGRLREETLLAAKYTLTLPLIPSWFQEIEMISAADLLALLTYHKKCGDAVYALRSDTSWITSHYGGNGACAWLSGQYTYTNYNDYLTSGNCACQRASTSRYQLFSMQSLQWWDDFMEGTFVELQDKPCKATVQAFAEKTVETVKARNCQGCSPTVTEGMRDFADLFVRKVEEVVSKASRILMVPRKSLRSSRQIGLELDF
;
A
#
# COMPACT_ATOMS: atom_id res chain seq x y z
N MET A 1 -42.28 -12.34 3.62
CA MET A 1 -41.13 -11.39 3.47
C MET A 1 -41.51 -10.14 4.23
N ALA A 2 -40.58 -9.50 4.94
CA ALA A 2 -40.88 -8.23 5.58
C ALA A 2 -41.08 -7.16 4.49
N ASP A 3 -41.97 -6.19 4.72
CA ASP A 3 -42.18 -5.09 3.79
C ASP A 3 -40.88 -4.31 3.60
N PRO A 4 -40.54 -3.90 2.36
CA PRO A 4 -39.33 -3.14 2.11
C PRO A 4 -39.30 -1.82 2.89
N VAL A 5 -38.16 -1.53 3.53
CA VAL A 5 -37.95 -0.32 4.33
C VAL A 5 -37.37 0.75 3.42
N TYR A 6 -37.75 2.01 3.60
CA TYR A 6 -37.15 3.13 2.87
C TYR A 6 -35.78 3.50 3.42
N ALA A 7 -34.87 3.87 2.53
CA ALA A 7 -33.60 4.46 2.89
C ALA A 7 -33.80 5.82 3.57
N ALA A 8 -32.80 6.23 4.36
CA ALA A 8 -32.81 7.53 5.00
C ALA A 8 -32.47 8.67 4.00
N THR A 9 -32.67 9.91 4.43
CA THR A 9 -32.27 11.12 3.68
C THR A 9 -30.82 11.00 3.19
N PRO A 10 -30.56 11.35 1.92
CA PRO A 10 -31.41 12.10 0.97
C PRO A 10 -32.28 11.21 0.04
N PHE A 11 -32.39 9.91 0.28
CA PHE A 11 -33.06 8.94 -0.60
C PHE A 11 -34.49 8.61 -0.16
N ASP A 12 -35.16 9.53 0.49
CA ASP A 12 -36.56 9.48 0.96
C ASP A 12 -37.44 10.60 0.39
N HIS A 13 -36.91 11.37 -0.57
CA HIS A 13 -37.55 12.61 -1.04
C HIS A 13 -38.84 12.34 -1.79
N ALA A 14 -39.93 13.05 -1.40
CA ALA A 14 -41.26 12.85 -1.93
C ALA A 14 -41.44 13.16 -3.43
N LYS A 15 -40.55 13.98 -4.02
CA LYS A 15 -40.51 14.34 -5.45
C LYS A 15 -39.61 13.43 -6.28
N ALA A 16 -39.03 12.40 -5.70
CA ALA A 16 -38.28 11.40 -6.46
C ALA A 16 -39.21 10.74 -7.48
N ASP A 17 -38.65 10.28 -8.58
CA ASP A 17 -39.42 9.80 -9.73
C ASP A 17 -39.13 8.32 -10.07
N ILE A 18 -38.32 7.62 -9.26
CA ILE A 18 -38.05 6.19 -9.36
C ILE A 18 -37.61 5.64 -7.99
N ILE A 19 -37.83 4.34 -7.78
CA ILE A 19 -37.29 3.60 -6.62
C ILE A 19 -36.27 2.60 -7.13
N LEU A 20 -35.05 2.63 -6.54
CA LEU A 20 -34.07 1.56 -6.67
C LEU A 20 -34.15 0.70 -5.41
N ARG A 21 -34.32 -0.60 -5.56
CA ARG A 21 -34.38 -1.56 -4.44
C ARG A 21 -33.08 -2.33 -4.35
N SER A 22 -32.39 -2.21 -3.22
CA SER A 22 -31.18 -2.97 -2.94
C SER A 22 -31.46 -4.47 -2.77
N SER A 23 -30.40 -5.30 -2.86
CA SER A 23 -30.51 -6.76 -2.69
C SER A 23 -30.95 -7.19 -1.29
N ASP A 24 -30.76 -6.33 -0.29
CA ASP A 24 -31.22 -6.50 1.09
C ASP A 24 -32.57 -5.80 1.39
N ASN A 25 -33.36 -5.51 0.32
CA ASN A 25 -34.73 -4.98 0.35
C ASN A 25 -34.87 -3.58 1.00
N ILE A 26 -33.95 -2.69 0.75
CA ILE A 26 -34.09 -1.27 1.11
C ILE A 26 -34.47 -0.48 -0.15
N ASP A 27 -35.48 0.36 -0.06
CA ASP A 27 -36.03 1.17 -1.16
C ASP A 27 -35.42 2.58 -1.12
N PHE A 28 -34.69 2.96 -2.16
CA PHE A 28 -34.09 4.28 -2.36
C PHE A 28 -34.94 5.09 -3.33
N ARG A 29 -35.53 6.17 -2.86
CA ARG A 29 -36.24 7.13 -3.71
C ARG A 29 -35.25 8.09 -4.34
N VAL A 30 -35.06 8.02 -5.65
CA VAL A 30 -34.00 8.75 -6.36
C VAL A 30 -34.57 9.52 -7.56
N PHE A 31 -33.78 10.47 -8.02
CA PHE A 31 -34.09 11.29 -9.21
C PHE A 31 -33.38 10.70 -10.42
N LYS A 32 -34.14 10.28 -11.44
CA LYS A 32 -33.61 9.79 -12.72
C LYS A 32 -32.63 10.78 -13.32
N LEU A 33 -32.91 12.08 -13.22
CA LEU A 33 -32.06 13.14 -13.76
C LEU A 33 -30.62 13.07 -13.24
N PHE A 34 -30.43 12.89 -11.93
CA PHE A 34 -29.08 12.83 -11.36
C PHE A 34 -28.32 11.59 -11.82
N LEU A 35 -29.01 10.46 -11.93
CA LEU A 35 -28.43 9.21 -12.40
C LEU A 35 -28.09 9.28 -13.89
N SER A 36 -28.98 9.83 -14.73
CA SER A 36 -28.74 9.99 -16.16
C SER A 36 -27.55 10.94 -16.45
N LEU A 37 -27.42 12.04 -15.69
CA LEU A 37 -26.30 12.95 -15.82
C LEU A 37 -24.97 12.33 -15.36
N ALA A 38 -25.01 11.40 -14.42
CA ALA A 38 -23.83 10.73 -13.88
C ALA A 38 -23.37 9.54 -14.73
N SER A 39 -24.28 8.89 -15.46
CA SER A 39 -24.05 7.59 -16.10
C SER A 39 -24.79 7.44 -17.43
N PRO A 40 -24.07 7.16 -18.54
CA PRO A 40 -24.68 6.79 -19.82
C PRO A 40 -25.54 5.53 -19.73
N PHE A 41 -25.22 4.63 -18.81
CA PHE A 41 -26.04 3.43 -18.57
C PHE A 41 -27.44 3.80 -18.07
N PHE A 42 -27.52 4.67 -17.05
CA PHE A 42 -28.81 5.10 -16.52
C PHE A 42 -29.54 6.01 -17.49
N GLU A 43 -28.86 6.87 -18.24
CA GLU A 43 -29.45 7.66 -19.32
C GLU A 43 -30.17 6.74 -20.31
N THR A 44 -29.46 5.76 -20.86
CA THR A 44 -30.05 4.78 -21.78
C THR A 44 -31.19 3.99 -21.15
N LEU A 45 -31.03 3.53 -19.89
CA LEU A 45 -32.05 2.75 -19.19
C LEU A 45 -33.38 3.50 -19.05
N PHE A 46 -33.32 4.80 -18.79
CA PHE A 46 -34.50 5.63 -18.56
C PHE A 46 -35.10 6.18 -19.85
N GLU A 47 -34.37 6.17 -20.97
CA GLU A 47 -34.85 6.56 -22.30
C GLU A 47 -35.61 5.42 -23.03
N ILE A 48 -35.39 4.16 -22.61
CA ILE A 48 -36.11 3.02 -23.21
C ILE A 48 -37.61 3.20 -22.96
N PRO A 49 -38.41 3.28 -24.04
CA PRO A 49 -39.86 3.39 -23.89
C PRO A 49 -40.40 2.21 -23.07
N GLN A 50 -41.06 2.50 -21.97
CA GLN A 50 -41.77 1.49 -21.22
C GLN A 50 -42.90 0.93 -22.13
N PRO A 51 -43.12 -0.40 -22.22
CA PRO A 51 -44.19 -0.98 -22.96
C PRO A 51 -45.51 -0.32 -22.50
N ALA A 52 -46.37 0.04 -23.46
CA ALA A 52 -47.65 0.68 -23.14
C ALA A 52 -48.63 -0.26 -22.41
N GLU A 53 -48.39 -1.56 -22.47
CA GLU A 53 -49.09 -2.58 -21.65
C GLU A 53 -48.20 -2.76 -20.39
N VAL A 54 -48.78 -2.48 -19.22
CA VAL A 54 -48.18 -2.73 -17.92
C VAL A 54 -47.85 -4.21 -17.89
N ASP A 55 -46.56 -4.58 -18.04
CA ASP A 55 -46.14 -5.95 -17.75
C ASP A 55 -46.57 -6.23 -16.32
N GLU A 56 -47.40 -7.25 -16.12
CA GLU A 56 -47.90 -7.65 -14.79
C GLU A 56 -46.76 -7.96 -13.80
N GLU A 57 -45.52 -7.99 -14.27
CA GLU A 57 -44.29 -8.24 -13.48
C GLU A 57 -43.61 -6.97 -12.97
N GLN A 58 -43.98 -5.75 -13.45
CA GLN A 58 -43.31 -4.53 -13.01
C GLN A 58 -43.92 -4.01 -11.70
N GLU A 59 -43.15 -4.12 -10.61
CA GLU A 59 -43.59 -3.62 -9.30
C GLU A 59 -43.68 -2.09 -9.29
N VAL A 60 -44.85 -1.58 -8.84
CA VAL A 60 -45.07 -0.14 -8.61
C VAL A 60 -45.36 0.08 -7.13
N LYS A 61 -44.64 0.97 -6.46
CA LYS A 61 -44.81 1.35 -5.06
C LYS A 61 -44.94 2.86 -4.93
N ASP A 62 -45.97 3.35 -4.25
CA ASP A 62 -46.28 4.79 -4.11
C ASP A 62 -46.38 5.53 -5.45
N GLY A 63 -46.85 4.86 -6.51
CA GLY A 63 -46.95 5.41 -7.86
C GLY A 63 -45.61 5.51 -8.60
N LEU A 64 -44.52 4.98 -8.04
CA LEU A 64 -43.18 4.95 -8.64
C LEU A 64 -42.82 3.52 -9.05
N VAL A 65 -42.14 3.40 -10.19
CA VAL A 65 -41.57 2.14 -10.65
C VAL A 65 -40.44 1.72 -9.72
N VAL A 66 -40.46 0.43 -9.32
CA VAL A 66 -39.37 -0.16 -8.53
C VAL A 66 -38.43 -0.95 -9.43
N VAL A 67 -37.16 -0.59 -9.40
CA VAL A 67 -36.09 -1.29 -10.14
C VAL A 67 -35.19 -2.00 -9.14
N PRO A 68 -35.18 -3.35 -9.11
CA PRO A 68 -34.29 -4.09 -8.26
C PRO A 68 -32.85 -4.00 -8.78
N VAL A 69 -31.90 -3.78 -7.86
CA VAL A 69 -30.45 -3.78 -8.15
C VAL A 69 -29.76 -4.88 -7.35
N THR A 70 -28.57 -5.27 -7.75
CA THR A 70 -27.85 -6.39 -7.10
C THR A 70 -26.98 -5.93 -5.94
N GLU A 71 -26.74 -4.63 -5.80
CA GLU A 71 -25.97 -4.02 -4.74
C GLU A 71 -26.75 -4.06 -3.42
N ASP A 72 -26.02 -4.23 -2.31
CA ASP A 72 -26.60 -4.06 -0.98
C ASP A 72 -26.86 -2.56 -0.68
N SER A 73 -27.63 -2.30 0.35
CA SER A 73 -28.03 -0.93 0.71
C SER A 73 -26.86 -0.02 1.03
N LYS A 74 -25.79 -0.55 1.63
CA LYS A 74 -24.58 0.22 1.96
C LYS A 74 -23.83 0.65 0.70
N THR A 75 -23.63 -0.27 -0.22
CA THR A 75 -22.97 0.00 -1.51
C THR A 75 -23.80 0.95 -2.36
N LEU A 76 -25.11 0.73 -2.40
CA LEU A 76 -26.04 1.57 -3.17
C LEU A 76 -26.10 3.00 -2.59
N ASP A 77 -26.18 3.16 -1.27
CA ASP A 77 -26.12 4.48 -0.61
C ASP A 77 -24.86 5.23 -0.99
N ALA A 78 -23.71 4.58 -0.88
CA ALA A 78 -22.43 5.20 -1.23
C ALA A 78 -22.36 5.60 -2.72
N LEU A 79 -22.80 4.71 -3.62
CA LEU A 79 -22.83 4.99 -5.05
C LEU A 79 -23.73 6.17 -5.39
N LEU A 80 -24.93 6.20 -4.83
CA LEU A 80 -25.93 7.24 -5.07
C LEU A 80 -25.49 8.61 -4.53
N ARG A 81 -24.83 8.65 -3.36
CA ARG A 81 -24.26 9.91 -2.81
C ARG A 81 -23.27 10.53 -3.77
N PHE A 82 -22.43 9.75 -4.43
CA PHE A 82 -21.53 10.27 -5.45
C PHE A 82 -22.22 10.79 -6.71
N CYS A 83 -23.42 10.31 -7.02
CA CYS A 83 -24.22 10.80 -8.15
C CYS A 83 -24.98 12.09 -7.81
N TYR A 84 -25.16 12.40 -6.54
CA TYR A 84 -25.95 13.55 -6.09
C TYR A 84 -25.08 14.82 -5.99
N PRO A 85 -25.67 16.01 -6.15
CA PRO A 85 -24.97 17.25 -5.84
C PRO A 85 -24.53 17.29 -4.37
N CYS A 86 -23.34 17.82 -4.12
CA CYS A 86 -22.78 17.93 -2.75
C CYS A 86 -23.62 18.79 -1.79
N THR A 87 -24.58 19.56 -2.32
CA THR A 87 -25.58 20.29 -1.51
C THR A 87 -26.71 19.42 -0.98
N LEU A 88 -26.88 18.21 -1.50
CA LEU A 88 -27.92 17.25 -1.12
C LEU A 88 -27.36 16.02 -0.41
N ALA A 89 -26.16 15.62 -0.75
CA ALA A 89 -25.51 14.47 -0.15
C ALA A 89 -24.01 14.73 -0.01
N ASP A 90 -23.44 14.39 1.14
CA ASP A 90 -21.99 14.38 1.33
C ASP A 90 -21.36 13.16 0.64
N ASP A 91 -20.15 13.31 0.12
CA ASP A 91 -19.37 12.17 -0.40
C ASP A 91 -19.19 11.12 0.69
N PRO A 92 -19.41 9.84 0.41
CA PRO A 92 -19.24 8.78 1.39
C PRO A 92 -17.76 8.55 1.69
N SER A 93 -17.45 8.13 2.92
CA SER A 93 -16.10 7.70 3.29
C SER A 93 -15.85 6.28 2.79
N LEU A 94 -14.76 6.08 2.04
CA LEU A 94 -14.27 4.78 1.57
C LEU A 94 -12.98 4.40 2.30
N GLU A 95 -13.02 4.37 3.65
CA GLU A 95 -11.84 4.06 4.48
C GLU A 95 -11.62 2.55 4.69
N VAL A 96 -12.60 1.73 4.33
CA VAL A 96 -12.55 0.27 4.43
C VAL A 96 -12.36 -0.32 3.04
N LEU A 97 -11.41 -1.22 2.88
CA LEU A 97 -11.09 -1.83 1.58
C LEU A 97 -12.31 -2.48 0.93
N LYS A 98 -13.12 -3.22 1.69
CA LYS A 98 -14.33 -3.87 1.18
C LYS A 98 -15.30 -2.85 0.56
N ASP A 99 -15.58 -1.76 1.25
CA ASP A 99 -16.51 -0.72 0.78
C ASP A 99 -16.00 -0.06 -0.51
N ALA A 100 -14.69 0.21 -0.59
CA ALA A 100 -14.08 0.77 -1.80
C ALA A 100 -14.16 -0.20 -3.00
N VAL A 101 -14.04 -1.51 -2.75
CA VAL A 101 -14.16 -2.55 -3.79
C VAL A 101 -15.59 -2.69 -4.27
N ASP A 102 -16.55 -2.79 -3.35
CA ASP A 102 -17.97 -2.93 -3.69
C ASP A 102 -18.45 -1.73 -4.52
N VAL A 103 -18.06 -0.51 -4.14
CA VAL A 103 -18.34 0.72 -4.92
C VAL A 103 -17.63 0.72 -6.27
N LEU A 104 -16.38 0.22 -6.35
CA LEU A 104 -15.63 0.10 -7.61
C LEU A 104 -16.34 -0.84 -8.59
N GLU A 105 -16.80 -2.00 -8.12
CA GLU A 105 -17.51 -2.96 -8.96
C GLU A 105 -18.86 -2.41 -9.44
N ALA A 106 -19.61 -1.75 -8.56
CA ALA A 106 -20.86 -1.09 -8.91
C ALA A 106 -20.64 0.07 -9.90
N ALA A 107 -19.62 0.90 -9.68
CA ALA A 107 -19.29 2.00 -10.59
C ALA A 107 -18.96 1.52 -12.00
N ARG A 108 -18.23 0.41 -12.14
CA ARG A 108 -17.95 -0.23 -13.43
C ARG A 108 -19.19 -0.78 -14.10
N LYS A 109 -20.04 -1.48 -13.34
CA LYS A 109 -21.30 -2.04 -13.82
C LYS A 109 -22.20 -0.96 -14.41
N TYR A 110 -22.28 0.18 -13.75
CA TYR A 110 -23.13 1.31 -14.15
C TYR A 110 -22.41 2.38 -14.98
N SER A 111 -21.18 2.13 -15.47
CA SER A 111 -20.39 3.07 -16.30
C SER A 111 -20.22 4.46 -15.67
N LEU A 112 -19.88 4.49 -14.38
CA LEU A 112 -19.69 5.68 -13.56
C LEU A 112 -18.19 6.03 -13.44
N ASP A 113 -17.56 6.46 -14.52
CA ASP A 113 -16.09 6.64 -14.64
C ASP A 113 -15.48 7.52 -13.53
N THR A 114 -16.19 8.56 -13.11
CA THR A 114 -15.72 9.48 -12.07
C THR A 114 -15.70 8.78 -10.70
N ILE A 115 -16.71 7.96 -10.42
CA ILE A 115 -16.82 7.20 -9.16
C ILE A 115 -15.80 6.05 -9.16
N GLU A 116 -15.59 5.38 -10.30
CA GLU A 116 -14.52 4.39 -10.46
C GLU A 116 -13.17 4.99 -10.07
N LYS A 117 -12.83 6.18 -10.56
CA LYS A 117 -11.58 6.89 -10.18
C LYS A 117 -11.49 7.18 -8.69
N LYS A 118 -12.58 7.65 -8.05
CA LYS A 118 -12.61 7.89 -6.60
C LYS A 118 -12.41 6.59 -5.80
N ALA A 119 -13.04 5.50 -6.20
CA ALA A 119 -12.87 4.19 -5.57
C ALA A 119 -11.44 3.65 -5.73
N CYS A 120 -10.82 3.81 -6.91
CA CYS A 120 -9.40 3.47 -7.13
C CYS A 120 -8.48 4.28 -6.21
N GLN A 121 -8.73 5.59 -6.09
CA GLN A 121 -7.97 6.45 -5.18
C GLN A 121 -8.13 6.03 -3.71
N ALA A 122 -9.32 5.57 -3.31
CA ALA A 122 -9.57 5.04 -1.98
C ALA A 122 -8.75 3.77 -1.71
N ILE A 123 -8.70 2.83 -2.66
CA ILE A 123 -7.87 1.61 -2.57
C ILE A 123 -6.37 1.96 -2.46
N ALA A 124 -5.93 3.05 -3.09
CA ALA A 124 -4.56 3.55 -3.00
C ALA A 124 -4.28 4.38 -1.73
N ASN A 125 -5.25 4.51 -0.82
CA ASN A 125 -5.04 5.23 0.44
C ASN A 125 -3.97 4.53 1.29
N PRO A 126 -2.95 5.26 1.78
CA PRO A 126 -1.88 4.69 2.61
C PRO A 126 -2.39 3.86 3.79
N LYS A 127 -3.44 4.28 4.48
CA LYS A 127 -4.03 3.53 5.61
C LYS A 127 -4.51 2.13 5.20
N ILE A 128 -5.17 2.03 4.05
CA ILE A 128 -5.67 0.75 3.51
C ILE A 128 -4.49 -0.11 3.03
N LEU A 129 -3.55 0.51 2.32
CA LEU A 129 -2.35 -0.17 1.81
C LEU A 129 -1.45 -0.71 2.94
N GLU A 130 -1.33 0.02 4.05
CA GLU A 130 -0.58 -0.44 5.23
C GLU A 130 -1.28 -1.59 5.96
N ALA A 131 -2.61 -1.55 6.02
CA ALA A 131 -3.39 -2.59 6.70
C ALA A 131 -3.47 -3.90 5.89
N GLU A 132 -3.71 -3.80 4.57
CA GLU A 132 -4.07 -4.95 3.74
C GLU A 132 -3.36 -4.96 2.36
N PRO A 133 -2.01 -4.85 2.32
CA PRO A 133 -1.28 -4.61 1.07
C PRO A 133 -1.45 -5.72 0.03
N LEU A 134 -1.53 -7.00 0.45
CA LEU A 134 -1.72 -8.13 -0.47
C LEU A 134 -3.10 -8.14 -1.11
N ARG A 135 -4.14 -7.85 -0.33
CA ARG A 135 -5.51 -7.75 -0.84
C ARG A 135 -5.62 -6.60 -1.84
N CYS A 136 -5.07 -5.43 -1.48
CA CYS A 136 -4.98 -4.28 -2.39
C CYS A 136 -4.26 -4.63 -3.69
N PHE A 137 -3.14 -5.37 -3.62
CA PHE A 137 -2.41 -5.82 -4.80
C PHE A 137 -3.27 -6.71 -5.70
N VAL A 138 -3.95 -7.71 -5.15
CA VAL A 138 -4.78 -8.64 -5.93
C VAL A 138 -5.95 -7.90 -6.59
N ILE A 139 -6.65 -7.05 -5.84
CA ILE A 139 -7.81 -6.28 -6.31
C ILE A 139 -7.38 -5.32 -7.42
N ALA A 140 -6.32 -4.54 -7.20
CA ALA A 140 -5.81 -3.61 -8.19
C ALA A 140 -5.31 -4.34 -9.45
N HIS A 141 -4.62 -5.46 -9.29
CA HIS A 141 -4.13 -6.27 -10.41
C HIS A 141 -5.27 -6.86 -11.24
N ARG A 142 -6.28 -7.45 -10.60
CA ARG A 142 -7.48 -7.95 -11.26
C ARG A 142 -8.25 -6.84 -11.95
N GLY A 143 -8.35 -5.68 -11.30
CA GLY A 143 -8.97 -4.48 -11.82
C GLY A 143 -8.20 -3.82 -12.97
N ARG A 144 -7.00 -4.32 -13.33
CA ARG A 144 -6.08 -3.72 -14.32
C ARG A 144 -5.66 -2.29 -13.98
N LEU A 145 -5.67 -1.96 -12.69
CA LEU A 145 -5.25 -0.67 -12.14
C LEU A 145 -3.73 -0.69 -11.97
N ARG A 146 -3.01 -0.25 -13.00
CA ARG A 146 -1.56 -0.44 -13.06
C ARG A 146 -0.80 0.32 -11.96
N GLU A 147 -1.16 1.55 -11.72
CA GLU A 147 -0.48 2.42 -10.74
C GLU A 147 -0.72 1.92 -9.32
N GLU A 148 -1.97 1.60 -9.01
CA GLU A 148 -2.39 1.05 -7.71
C GLU A 148 -1.75 -0.32 -7.46
N THR A 149 -1.65 -1.17 -8.50
CA THR A 149 -0.97 -2.46 -8.40
C THR A 149 0.50 -2.30 -8.03
N LEU A 150 1.21 -1.36 -8.68
CA LEU A 150 2.61 -1.09 -8.39
C LEU A 150 2.79 -0.49 -7.00
N LEU A 151 1.89 0.40 -6.61
CA LEU A 151 1.88 0.98 -5.27
C LEU A 151 1.65 -0.10 -4.21
N ALA A 152 0.61 -0.92 -4.37
CA ALA A 152 0.31 -2.01 -3.45
C ALA A 152 1.48 -3.03 -3.38
N ALA A 153 2.11 -3.37 -4.52
CA ALA A 153 3.30 -4.23 -4.53
C ALA A 153 4.46 -3.67 -3.67
N LYS A 154 4.64 -2.34 -3.62
CA LYS A 154 5.65 -1.75 -2.73
C LYS A 154 5.28 -1.92 -1.25
N TYR A 155 4.00 -1.77 -0.92
CA TYR A 155 3.54 -1.97 0.45
C TYR A 155 3.65 -3.45 0.90
N THR A 156 3.59 -4.43 -0.03
CA THR A 156 3.83 -5.83 0.34
C THR A 156 5.25 -6.08 0.85
N LEU A 157 6.22 -5.22 0.56
CA LEU A 157 7.60 -5.32 1.08
C LEU A 157 7.69 -5.11 2.60
N THR A 158 6.64 -4.67 3.25
CA THR A 158 6.54 -4.60 4.73
C THR A 158 6.22 -5.95 5.35
N LEU A 159 5.73 -6.90 4.56
CA LEU A 159 5.36 -8.25 4.96
C LEU A 159 6.52 -9.22 4.71
N PRO A 160 6.53 -10.39 5.35
CA PRO A 160 7.44 -11.48 5.00
C PRO A 160 7.30 -11.90 3.53
N LEU A 161 8.39 -12.43 2.96
CA LEU A 161 8.40 -12.93 1.58
C LEU A 161 7.31 -13.99 1.33
N ILE A 162 7.10 -14.87 2.29
CA ILE A 162 6.01 -15.85 2.23
C ILE A 162 4.84 -15.30 3.04
N PRO A 163 3.77 -14.85 2.35
CA PRO A 163 2.62 -14.26 3.02
C PRO A 163 1.77 -15.31 3.75
N SER A 164 1.01 -14.85 4.75
CA SER A 164 -0.09 -15.64 5.30
C SER A 164 -1.23 -15.77 4.31
N TRP A 165 -2.11 -16.75 4.53
CA TRP A 165 -3.32 -16.90 3.74
C TRP A 165 -4.22 -15.66 3.84
N PHE A 166 -4.84 -15.27 2.72
CA PHE A 166 -5.84 -14.20 2.62
C PHE A 166 -6.89 -14.57 1.58
N GLN A 167 -8.10 -14.05 1.74
CA GLN A 167 -9.27 -14.50 0.99
C GLN A 167 -9.12 -14.33 -0.53
N GLU A 168 -8.57 -13.21 -0.98
CA GLU A 168 -8.45 -12.88 -2.41
C GLU A 168 -7.31 -13.64 -3.11
N ILE A 169 -6.55 -14.52 -2.41
CA ILE A 169 -5.49 -15.32 -3.03
C ILE A 169 -6.01 -16.20 -4.17
N GLU A 170 -7.27 -16.62 -4.08
CA GLU A 170 -7.92 -17.42 -5.12
C GLU A 170 -8.23 -16.63 -6.39
N MET A 171 -8.22 -15.30 -6.31
CA MET A 171 -8.48 -14.40 -7.43
C MET A 171 -7.25 -14.10 -8.28
N ILE A 172 -6.04 -14.48 -7.81
CA ILE A 172 -4.78 -14.24 -8.51
C ILE A 172 -4.26 -15.53 -9.14
N SER A 173 -3.67 -15.44 -10.33
CA SER A 173 -3.03 -16.60 -10.93
C SER A 173 -1.72 -16.94 -10.20
N ALA A 174 -1.36 -18.23 -10.17
CA ALA A 174 -0.06 -18.65 -9.61
C ALA A 174 1.12 -17.94 -10.30
N ALA A 175 0.99 -17.59 -11.59
CA ALA A 175 2.01 -16.86 -12.31
C ALA A 175 2.15 -15.41 -11.87
N ASP A 176 1.05 -14.75 -11.49
CA ASP A 176 1.07 -13.36 -11.02
C ASP A 176 1.54 -13.29 -9.57
N LEU A 177 1.14 -14.26 -8.74
CA LEU A 177 1.69 -14.42 -7.39
C LEU A 177 3.20 -14.66 -7.44
N LEU A 178 3.67 -15.57 -8.31
CA LEU A 178 5.10 -15.82 -8.50
C LEU A 178 5.84 -14.55 -8.97
N ALA A 179 5.22 -13.72 -9.79
CA ALA A 179 5.80 -12.44 -10.21
C ALA A 179 5.96 -11.49 -9.03
N LEU A 180 4.97 -11.39 -8.14
CA LEU A 180 5.04 -10.59 -6.92
C LEU A 180 6.13 -11.09 -5.98
N LEU A 181 6.18 -12.41 -5.70
CA LEU A 181 7.22 -13.02 -4.86
C LEU A 181 8.63 -12.83 -5.45
N THR A 182 8.77 -12.96 -6.78
CA THR A 182 10.03 -12.70 -7.48
C THR A 182 10.47 -11.24 -7.33
N TYR A 183 9.53 -10.31 -7.43
CA TYR A 183 9.79 -8.89 -7.18
C TYR A 183 10.28 -8.66 -5.77
N HIS A 184 9.57 -9.19 -4.79
CA HIS A 184 9.91 -9.08 -3.37
C HIS A 184 11.32 -9.61 -3.11
N LYS A 185 11.59 -10.85 -3.56
CA LYS A 185 12.92 -11.47 -3.46
C LYS A 185 14.02 -10.62 -4.08
N LYS A 186 13.82 -10.09 -5.28
CA LYS A 186 14.78 -9.20 -5.95
C LYS A 186 15.04 -7.92 -5.16
N CYS A 187 14.00 -7.32 -4.57
CA CYS A 187 14.17 -6.17 -3.70
C CYS A 187 15.01 -6.50 -2.47
N GLY A 188 14.72 -7.61 -1.80
CA GLY A 188 15.48 -8.09 -0.65
C GLY A 188 16.95 -8.36 -0.99
N ASP A 189 17.21 -9.10 -2.07
CA ASP A 189 18.57 -9.40 -2.52
C ASP A 189 19.36 -8.14 -2.91
N ALA A 190 18.72 -7.18 -3.59
CA ALA A 190 19.34 -5.93 -4.00
C ALA A 190 19.69 -5.04 -2.78
N VAL A 191 18.82 -4.99 -1.78
CA VAL A 191 19.09 -4.26 -0.54
C VAL A 191 20.17 -4.98 0.28
N TYR A 192 20.13 -6.31 0.37
CA TYR A 192 21.14 -7.09 1.07
C TYR A 192 22.53 -6.93 0.46
N ALA A 193 22.63 -6.73 -0.85
CA ALA A 193 23.92 -6.48 -1.54
C ALA A 193 24.62 -5.20 -1.05
N LEU A 194 23.90 -4.21 -0.51
CA LEU A 194 24.47 -3.01 0.12
C LEU A 194 25.37 -3.33 1.31
N ARG A 195 25.23 -4.52 1.90
CA ARG A 195 26.08 -5.00 2.99
C ARG A 195 27.56 -5.09 2.61
N SER A 196 27.83 -5.34 1.33
CA SER A 196 29.22 -5.48 0.82
C SER A 196 29.77 -4.19 0.23
N ASP A 197 28.93 -3.18 0.00
CA ASP A 197 29.34 -1.89 -0.53
C ASP A 197 28.93 -0.76 0.43
N THR A 198 29.89 -0.27 1.19
CA THR A 198 29.70 0.85 2.15
C THR A 198 29.98 2.23 1.56
N SER A 199 30.19 2.32 0.24
CA SER A 199 30.51 3.57 -0.45
C SER A 199 29.43 4.64 -0.28
N TRP A 200 28.16 4.22 -0.16
CA TRP A 200 27.04 5.13 0.07
C TRP A 200 27.12 5.82 1.45
N ILE A 201 27.72 5.17 2.46
CA ILE A 201 27.97 5.76 3.78
C ILE A 201 29.15 6.74 3.69
N THR A 202 30.28 6.29 3.15
CA THR A 202 31.50 7.10 3.08
C THR A 202 31.34 8.32 2.17
N SER A 203 30.58 8.19 1.08
CA SER A 203 30.27 9.32 0.19
C SER A 203 29.40 10.38 0.87
N HIS A 204 28.47 9.96 1.74
CA HIS A 204 27.58 10.89 2.43
C HIS A 204 28.34 11.70 3.52
N TYR A 205 29.14 11.02 4.32
CA TYR A 205 29.82 11.66 5.46
C TYR A 205 31.15 12.32 5.13
N GLY A 206 31.68 12.16 3.93
CA GLY A 206 32.79 12.96 3.40
C GLY A 206 34.14 12.83 4.10
N GLY A 207 34.41 11.77 4.80
CA GLY A 207 35.79 11.42 5.27
C GLY A 207 36.26 12.08 6.55
N ASN A 208 35.65 13.11 7.08
CA ASN A 208 36.14 13.84 8.24
C ASN A 208 35.16 13.88 9.41
N GLY A 209 35.29 12.95 10.34
CA GLY A 209 34.74 13.11 11.70
C GLY A 209 33.25 13.01 11.91
N ALA A 210 32.44 13.17 10.86
CA ALA A 210 30.98 13.14 10.96
C ALA A 210 30.40 11.79 11.46
N CYS A 211 31.18 10.72 11.32
CA CYS A 211 30.87 9.39 11.84
C CYS A 211 31.68 9.03 13.10
N ALA A 212 32.32 9.98 13.76
CA ALA A 212 33.15 9.70 14.91
C ALA A 212 32.43 8.98 16.06
N TRP A 213 31.11 9.21 16.18
CA TRP A 213 30.23 8.52 17.12
C TRP A 213 30.15 7.00 16.88
N LEU A 214 30.37 6.53 15.65
CA LEU A 214 30.40 5.10 15.32
C LEU A 214 31.64 4.39 15.87
N SER A 215 32.74 5.07 16.02
CA SER A 215 34.02 4.53 16.55
C SER A 215 34.20 4.82 18.03
N GLY A 216 33.32 5.60 18.65
CA GLY A 216 33.51 6.13 20.00
C GLY A 216 34.66 7.11 20.09
N GLN A 217 35.17 7.60 18.96
CA GLN A 217 36.21 8.64 18.91
C GLN A 217 35.57 9.96 18.55
N TYR A 218 35.68 10.96 19.45
CA TYR A 218 35.23 12.31 19.18
C TYR A 218 36.38 13.10 18.56
N THR A 219 36.14 13.72 17.42
CA THR A 219 37.11 14.66 16.83
C THR A 219 37.02 15.97 17.57
N TYR A 220 38.10 16.36 18.18
CA TYR A 220 38.23 17.63 18.90
C TYR A 220 38.43 18.77 17.92
N THR A 221 37.60 19.79 18.02
CA THR A 221 37.80 21.05 17.30
C THR A 221 38.73 22.03 18.07
N ASN A 222 38.98 21.79 19.37
CA ASN A 222 39.82 22.67 20.19
C ASN A 222 40.75 21.88 21.11
N TYR A 223 42.01 22.36 21.23
CA TYR A 223 43.07 21.80 22.06
C TYR A 223 42.73 21.68 23.55
N ASN A 224 41.82 22.49 24.06
CA ASN A 224 41.39 22.46 25.47
C ASN A 224 40.34 21.36 25.81
N ASP A 225 39.79 20.70 24.83
CA ASP A 225 38.81 19.62 25.05
C ASP A 225 39.45 18.23 25.27
N TYR A 226 40.77 18.16 25.27
CA TYR A 226 41.52 16.91 25.52
C TYR A 226 41.21 16.25 26.86
N LEU A 227 40.66 16.99 27.83
CA LEU A 227 40.38 16.51 29.18
C LEU A 227 38.97 15.98 29.37
N THR A 228 38.09 16.13 28.36
CA THR A 228 36.69 15.68 28.44
C THR A 228 36.34 14.56 27.46
N SER A 229 37.35 13.85 26.91
CA SER A 229 37.10 12.68 26.08
C SER A 229 36.47 11.59 26.95
N GLY A 230 35.14 11.59 26.97
CA GLY A 230 34.39 10.53 27.64
C GLY A 230 34.83 9.19 27.07
N ASN A 231 35.57 8.43 27.87
CA ASN A 231 36.02 7.09 27.53
C ASN A 231 34.77 6.25 27.21
N CYS A 232 34.54 6.00 25.92
CA CYS A 232 33.50 5.06 25.54
C CYS A 232 33.90 3.66 26.04
N ALA A 233 33.13 3.14 26.99
CA ALA A 233 33.35 1.81 27.55
C ALA A 233 32.75 0.69 26.66
N CYS A 234 32.16 1.04 25.54
CA CYS A 234 31.57 0.08 24.62
C CYS A 234 32.65 -0.75 23.92
N GLN A 235 32.36 -2.04 23.78
CA GLN A 235 33.23 -2.94 23.07
C GLN A 235 33.39 -2.53 21.61
N ARG A 236 34.61 -2.58 21.07
CA ARG A 236 34.88 -2.40 19.65
C ARG A 236 34.70 -3.72 18.91
N ALA A 237 34.20 -3.65 17.68
CA ALA A 237 34.08 -4.82 16.84
C ALA A 237 35.49 -5.32 16.44
N SER A 238 35.87 -6.49 16.93
CA SER A 238 37.20 -7.08 16.67
C SER A 238 37.36 -7.50 15.21
N THR A 239 36.29 -7.83 14.54
CA THR A 239 36.21 -8.31 13.14
C THR A 239 35.05 -7.66 12.41
N SER A 240 35.03 -6.32 12.34
CA SER A 240 33.98 -5.64 11.60
C SER A 240 34.13 -5.86 10.10
N ARG A 241 33.02 -6.14 9.41
CA ARG A 241 32.93 -6.11 7.93
C ARG A 241 32.92 -4.69 7.41
N TYR A 242 32.49 -3.75 8.24
CA TYR A 242 32.24 -2.37 7.86
C TYR A 242 33.45 -1.53 8.25
N GLN A 243 34.46 -1.49 7.37
CA GLN A 243 35.60 -0.57 7.56
C GLN A 243 35.23 0.79 7.00
N LEU A 244 34.86 1.72 7.89
CA LEU A 244 34.55 3.08 7.54
C LEU A 244 35.73 3.98 7.92
N PHE A 245 36.29 4.71 6.97
CA PHE A 245 37.35 5.71 7.20
C PHE A 245 38.58 5.19 7.99
N SER A 246 38.91 3.89 7.83
CA SER A 246 39.99 3.22 8.58
C SER A 246 39.78 3.21 10.10
N MET A 247 38.57 3.43 10.57
CA MET A 247 38.18 3.37 11.98
C MET A 247 37.52 2.04 12.34
N GLN A 248 37.77 1.57 13.56
CA GLN A 248 37.04 0.44 14.10
C GLN A 248 35.65 0.92 14.58
N SER A 249 34.60 0.27 14.08
CA SER A 249 33.23 0.51 14.55
C SER A 249 33.02 -0.05 15.96
N LEU A 250 32.00 0.47 16.64
CA LEU A 250 31.52 -0.09 17.90
C LEU A 250 30.67 -1.31 17.63
N GLN A 251 30.77 -2.32 18.51
CA GLN A 251 30.06 -3.59 18.35
C GLN A 251 28.54 -3.41 18.19
N TRP A 252 27.93 -2.49 18.95
CA TRP A 252 26.49 -2.24 18.86
C TRP A 252 26.07 -1.71 17.48
N TRP A 253 26.95 -0.99 16.77
CA TRP A 253 26.67 -0.52 15.41
C TRP A 253 26.81 -1.65 14.38
N ASP A 254 27.81 -2.52 14.53
CA ASP A 254 27.95 -3.71 13.70
C ASP A 254 26.73 -4.65 13.88
N ASP A 255 26.29 -4.84 15.13
CA ASP A 255 25.09 -5.63 15.46
C ASP A 255 23.85 -5.04 14.82
N PHE A 256 23.72 -3.69 14.84
CA PHE A 256 22.65 -2.97 14.14
C PHE A 256 22.67 -3.24 12.64
N MET A 257 23.83 -3.07 12.00
CA MET A 257 23.98 -3.26 10.55
C MET A 257 23.66 -4.70 10.14
N GLU A 258 24.25 -5.68 10.81
CA GLU A 258 24.04 -7.09 10.52
C GLU A 258 22.56 -7.48 10.72
N GLY A 259 21.99 -7.15 11.86
CA GLY A 259 20.59 -7.45 12.16
C GLY A 259 19.62 -6.79 11.17
N THR A 260 19.88 -5.52 10.83
CA THR A 260 19.06 -4.79 9.86
C THR A 260 19.14 -5.41 8.47
N PHE A 261 20.33 -5.77 7.98
CA PHE A 261 20.45 -6.39 6.65
C PHE A 261 19.80 -7.78 6.57
N VAL A 262 19.87 -8.57 7.62
CA VAL A 262 19.19 -9.88 7.67
C VAL A 262 17.68 -9.68 7.56
N GLU A 263 17.10 -8.77 8.32
CA GLU A 263 15.65 -8.52 8.26
C GLU A 263 15.25 -7.83 6.93
N LEU A 264 16.08 -6.94 6.38
CA LEU A 264 15.83 -6.31 5.08
C LEU A 264 15.84 -7.30 3.91
N GLN A 265 16.44 -8.47 4.05
CA GLN A 265 16.33 -9.51 3.04
C GLN A 265 14.91 -10.06 2.94
N ASP A 266 14.21 -10.13 4.07
CA ASP A 266 12.82 -10.57 4.16
C ASP A 266 11.82 -9.42 4.03
N LYS A 267 12.13 -8.25 4.63
CA LYS A 267 11.26 -7.05 4.63
C LYS A 267 12.04 -5.80 4.17
N PRO A 268 12.28 -5.63 2.86
CA PRO A 268 13.10 -4.56 2.32
C PRO A 268 12.38 -3.20 2.31
N CYS A 269 12.07 -2.66 3.48
CA CYS A 269 11.31 -1.43 3.64
C CYS A 269 11.90 -0.49 4.70
N LYS A 270 11.46 0.78 4.67
CA LYS A 270 11.88 1.81 5.62
C LYS A 270 11.59 1.43 7.08
N ALA A 271 10.45 0.80 7.34
CA ALA A 271 10.02 0.45 8.69
C ALA A 271 11.02 -0.51 9.37
N THR A 272 11.61 -1.43 8.62
CA THR A 272 12.66 -2.33 9.11
C THR A 272 13.86 -1.56 9.64
N VAL A 273 14.38 -0.60 8.87
CA VAL A 273 15.53 0.22 9.29
C VAL A 273 15.20 1.03 10.54
N GLN A 274 14.04 1.66 10.58
CA GLN A 274 13.58 2.50 11.69
C GLN A 274 13.43 1.69 12.98
N ALA A 275 12.78 0.52 12.92
CA ALA A 275 12.59 -0.35 14.08
C ALA A 275 13.92 -0.82 14.68
N PHE A 276 14.89 -1.19 13.82
CA PHE A 276 16.23 -1.58 14.30
C PHE A 276 17.00 -0.40 14.87
N ALA A 277 16.87 0.80 14.30
CA ALA A 277 17.51 2.01 14.81
C ALA A 277 16.96 2.38 16.19
N GLU A 278 15.64 2.37 16.39
CA GLU A 278 14.99 2.62 17.68
C GLU A 278 15.45 1.61 18.74
N LYS A 279 15.39 0.33 18.44
CA LYS A 279 15.86 -0.75 19.33
C LYS A 279 17.33 -0.59 19.71
N THR A 280 18.17 -0.16 18.76
CA THR A 280 19.60 0.07 19.02
C THR A 280 19.80 1.26 19.94
N VAL A 281 19.09 2.37 19.73
CA VAL A 281 19.13 3.54 20.60
C VAL A 281 18.76 3.16 22.04
N GLU A 282 17.67 2.43 22.23
CA GLU A 282 17.22 1.93 23.53
C GLU A 282 18.30 1.06 24.20
N THR A 283 18.86 0.12 23.45
CA THR A 283 19.90 -0.80 23.94
C THR A 283 21.16 -0.05 24.37
N VAL A 284 21.63 0.92 23.59
CA VAL A 284 22.83 1.71 23.90
C VAL A 284 22.58 2.62 25.11
N LYS A 285 21.41 3.24 25.20
CA LYS A 285 21.04 4.05 26.37
C LYS A 285 20.95 3.23 27.64
N ALA A 286 20.42 2.01 27.60
CA ALA A 286 20.32 1.13 28.74
C ALA A 286 21.71 0.73 29.29
N ARG A 287 22.74 0.70 28.44
CA ARG A 287 24.14 0.46 28.87
C ARG A 287 24.77 1.65 29.61
N ASN A 288 24.14 2.81 29.58
CA ASN A 288 24.55 4.04 30.27
C ASN A 288 26.02 4.45 30.03
N CYS A 289 26.54 4.22 28.81
CA CYS A 289 27.88 4.62 28.40
C CYS A 289 27.97 6.12 28.28
N GLN A 290 28.90 6.77 29.02
CA GLN A 290 29.08 8.23 29.01
C GLN A 290 29.44 8.77 27.61
N GLY A 291 30.13 7.98 26.79
CA GLY A 291 30.51 8.36 25.44
C GLY A 291 29.37 8.22 24.43
N CYS A 292 28.62 7.11 24.44
CA CYS A 292 27.64 6.80 23.40
C CYS A 292 26.22 7.32 23.73
N SER A 293 25.78 7.22 25.00
CA SER A 293 24.38 7.55 25.37
C SER A 293 23.96 8.98 25.00
N PRO A 294 24.79 10.01 25.10
CA PRO A 294 24.40 11.37 24.73
C PRO A 294 24.18 11.58 23.23
N THR A 295 24.94 10.87 22.40
CA THR A 295 25.01 11.14 20.94
C THR A 295 24.27 10.13 20.09
N VAL A 296 24.00 8.91 20.63
CA VAL A 296 23.40 7.81 19.86
C VAL A 296 22.05 8.15 19.25
N THR A 297 21.22 8.93 19.93
CA THR A 297 19.86 9.26 19.44
C THR A 297 19.93 10.09 18.17
N GLU A 298 20.74 11.14 18.15
CA GLU A 298 20.88 12.02 17.00
C GLU A 298 21.65 11.32 15.86
N GLY A 299 22.78 10.69 16.19
CA GLY A 299 23.60 9.99 15.22
C GLY A 299 22.83 8.84 14.54
N MET A 300 22.06 8.04 15.31
CA MET A 300 21.26 6.96 14.74
C MET A 300 20.07 7.46 13.93
N ARG A 301 19.46 8.57 14.31
CA ARG A 301 18.41 9.19 13.49
C ARG A 301 18.95 9.60 12.12
N ASP A 302 20.03 10.35 12.08
CA ASP A 302 20.63 10.83 10.84
C ASP A 302 21.13 9.67 9.96
N PHE A 303 21.70 8.64 10.59
CA PHE A 303 22.14 7.44 9.88
C PHE A 303 20.98 6.61 9.35
N ALA A 304 19.92 6.42 10.15
CA ALA A 304 18.73 5.70 9.73
C ALA A 304 18.04 6.41 8.55
N ASP A 305 17.98 7.74 8.56
CA ASP A 305 17.44 8.52 7.44
C ASP A 305 18.26 8.35 6.15
N LEU A 306 19.59 8.30 6.27
CA LEU A 306 20.45 7.97 5.14
C LEU A 306 20.19 6.55 4.63
N PHE A 307 20.12 5.57 5.53
CA PHE A 307 19.92 4.18 5.19
C PHE A 307 18.53 3.96 4.55
N VAL A 308 17.48 4.56 5.10
CA VAL A 308 16.12 4.55 4.52
C VAL A 308 16.14 5.06 3.08
N ARG A 309 16.72 6.23 2.83
CA ARG A 309 16.85 6.79 1.47
C ARG A 309 17.58 5.83 0.52
N LYS A 310 18.61 5.15 1.00
CA LYS A 310 19.34 4.17 0.19
C LYS A 310 18.55 2.92 -0.10
N VAL A 311 17.81 2.39 0.87
CA VAL A 311 16.88 1.26 0.68
C VAL A 311 15.80 1.64 -0.35
N GLU A 312 15.16 2.79 -0.20
CA GLU A 312 14.12 3.26 -1.13
C GLU A 312 14.65 3.46 -2.55
N GLU A 313 15.86 3.98 -2.70
CA GLU A 313 16.53 4.12 -4.01
C GLU A 313 16.70 2.75 -4.69
N VAL A 314 17.22 1.77 -3.94
CA VAL A 314 17.49 0.42 -4.46
C VAL A 314 16.18 -0.30 -4.81
N VAL A 315 15.20 -0.26 -3.93
CA VAL A 315 13.86 -0.83 -4.16
C VAL A 315 13.19 -0.18 -5.38
N SER A 316 13.30 1.14 -5.54
CA SER A 316 12.73 1.83 -6.70
C SER A 316 13.39 1.42 -8.02
N LYS A 317 14.69 1.15 -8.02
CA LYS A 317 15.38 0.60 -9.21
C LYS A 317 14.93 -0.82 -9.53
N ALA A 318 14.75 -1.67 -8.52
CA ALA A 318 14.26 -3.03 -8.67
C ALA A 318 12.80 -3.07 -9.16
N SER A 319 11.96 -2.10 -8.77
CA SER A 319 10.54 -2.00 -9.16
C SER A 319 10.32 -1.83 -10.67
N ARG A 320 11.30 -1.29 -11.41
CA ARG A 320 11.22 -1.17 -12.87
C ARG A 320 11.11 -2.53 -13.57
N ILE A 321 11.50 -3.60 -12.91
CA ILE A 321 11.46 -4.96 -13.44
C ILE A 321 10.03 -5.52 -13.51
N LEU A 322 9.12 -5.11 -12.62
CA LEU A 322 7.69 -5.46 -12.68
C LEU A 322 6.99 -4.82 -13.89
N MET A 323 7.56 -3.75 -14.44
CA MET A 323 6.96 -2.97 -15.51
C MET A 323 7.20 -3.55 -16.92
N VAL A 324 8.00 -4.62 -17.08
CA VAL A 324 8.27 -5.19 -18.40
C VAL A 324 7.03 -5.95 -18.89
N PRO A 325 6.36 -5.50 -19.97
CA PRO A 325 5.19 -6.21 -20.47
C PRO A 325 5.57 -7.62 -20.93
N ARG A 326 4.79 -8.62 -20.55
CA ARG A 326 4.96 -10.05 -20.96
C ARG A 326 4.90 -10.30 -22.47
N LYS A 327 5.02 -9.31 -23.33
CA LYS A 327 5.00 -9.48 -24.80
C LYS A 327 6.14 -10.31 -25.37
N SER A 328 7.24 -10.55 -24.63
CA SER A 328 8.40 -11.30 -25.16
C SER A 328 8.37 -12.81 -24.89
N LEU A 329 7.43 -13.33 -24.08
CA LEU A 329 7.40 -14.77 -23.73
C LEU A 329 6.45 -15.61 -24.58
N ARG A 330 5.69 -15.01 -25.52
CA ARG A 330 4.83 -15.78 -26.43
C ARG A 330 5.52 -16.30 -27.70
N SER A 331 6.78 -15.93 -27.93
CA SER A 331 7.52 -16.33 -29.15
C SER A 331 8.41 -17.59 -29.03
N SER A 332 8.39 -18.29 -27.88
CA SER A 332 9.25 -19.47 -27.67
C SER A 332 8.49 -20.73 -27.22
N ARG A 333 7.22 -20.87 -27.62
CA ARG A 333 6.49 -22.15 -27.42
C ARG A 333 6.23 -22.82 -28.75
N GLN A 334 7.27 -23.35 -29.35
CA GLN A 334 7.27 -24.51 -30.21
C GLN A 334 8.54 -25.32 -29.92
N ILE A 335 8.58 -25.93 -28.76
CA ILE A 335 9.42 -27.11 -28.52
C ILE A 335 8.45 -28.15 -27.99
N GLY A 336 8.07 -29.07 -28.85
CA GLY A 336 7.32 -30.26 -28.52
C GLY A 336 8.09 -31.07 -27.49
N LEU A 337 7.47 -31.33 -26.36
CA LEU A 337 7.83 -32.43 -25.46
C LEU A 337 6.90 -33.58 -25.85
N GLU A 338 7.38 -34.48 -26.74
CA GLU A 338 6.91 -35.83 -26.81
C GLU A 338 7.38 -36.52 -25.51
N LEU A 339 6.43 -36.86 -24.67
CA LEU A 339 6.64 -37.80 -23.59
C LEU A 339 6.12 -39.15 -24.07
N ASP A 340 7.04 -40.02 -24.42
CA ASP A 340 6.79 -41.45 -24.56
C ASP A 340 6.59 -42.07 -23.15
N PHE A 341 5.45 -42.78 -23.01
CA PHE A 341 5.20 -43.72 -21.92
C PHE A 341 5.41 -45.14 -22.42
#